data_ddcf88908ac127a481dc7bfae0bb73d9
#
_entry.id   ddcf88908ac127a481dc7bfae0bb73d9
#
_cell.length_a   1.000
_cell.length_b   1.000
_cell.length_c   1.000
_cell.angle_alpha   90.00
_cell.angle_beta   90.00
_cell.angle_gamma   90.00
#
_symmetry.space_group_name_H-M   'P 1'
#
loop_
_entity.id
_entity.type
_entity.pdbx_description
1 polymer ?
#
loop_
_entity_poly.entity_id
_entity_poly.type
_entity_poly.pdbx_seq_one_letter_code
_entity_poly.pdbx_strand_id
1 'polypeptide(L)'
;MGADNARPTLRRMPQPEIDNAMSQAIMDPAEVRRFADELKRFNQDIRDRMVLLHARFSALGDTWQDQEHAKFADEFQSTLRALSKFVETSNHHVPFLLRKARRIEDYLAQK
;
A
#
# COMPACT_ATOMS: atom_id res chain seq x y z
N MET A 1 -24.19 -13.25 -25.51
CA MET A 1 -24.09 -12.96 -25.15
C MET A 1 -23.76 -12.78 -24.70
N GLY A 2 -23.54 -12.74 -24.82
CA GLY A 2 -23.19 -12.37 -24.12
C GLY A 2 -22.48 -12.23 -23.72
N ALA A 3 -22.35 -12.26 -24.14
CA ALA A 3 -21.70 -11.91 -23.66
C ALA A 3 -21.06 -11.54 -23.29
N ASP A 4 -21.08 -11.53 -23.55
CA ASP A 4 -20.49 -11.10 -23.17
C ASP A 4 -19.79 -10.79 -22.90
N ASN A 5 -20.08 -10.96 -23.12
CA ASN A 5 -19.49 -10.56 -22.75
C ASN A 5 -18.70 -10.24 -22.45
N ALA A 6 -18.81 -10.47 -22.66
CA ALA A 6 -18.09 -10.04 -22.15
C ALA A 6 -17.30 -9.73 -21.85
N ARG A 7 -17.29 -9.75 -21.95
CA ARG A 7 -16.56 -9.37 -21.56
C ARG A 7 -15.74 -8.94 -21.38
N PRO A 8 -15.84 -9.00 -21.64
CA PRO A 8 -14.98 -8.59 -21.35
C PRO A 8 -14.35 -8.31 -21.03
N THR A 9 -14.39 -8.36 -21.04
CA THR A 9 -13.68 -7.99 -20.52
C THR A 9 -12.99 -7.85 -20.03
N LEU A 10 -13.08 -8.02 -20.09
CA LEU A 10 -12.36 -7.85 -19.53
C LEU A 10 -11.61 -7.74 -19.21
N ARG A 11 -11.63 -7.99 -19.28
CA ARG A 11 -10.95 -7.84 -19.01
C ARG A 11 -10.14 -7.80 -18.65
N ARG A 12 -9.98 -7.95 -18.70
CA ARG A 12 -9.17 -7.84 -18.42
C ARG A 12 -8.25 -8.04 -18.13
N MET A 13 -7.96 -8.40 -18.23
CA MET A 13 -7.08 -8.49 -18.09
C MET A 13 -6.28 -8.97 -18.07
N PRO A 14 -5.69 -9.37 -18.10
CA PRO A 14 -4.88 -9.88 -18.21
C PRO A 14 -4.30 -10.27 -18.15
N GLN A 15 -3.85 -10.46 -18.53
CA GLN A 15 -3.21 -11.09 -18.78
C GLN A 15 -1.97 -11.48 -18.64
N PRO A 16 -1.61 -12.21 -18.54
CA PRO A 16 -0.43 -12.73 -18.08
C PRO A 16 0.51 -13.02 -19.12
N GLU A 17 0.11 -13.54 -20.11
CA GLU A 17 1.03 -13.84 -21.10
C GLU A 17 1.60 -12.62 -21.52
N ILE A 18 0.89 -11.66 -21.31
CA ILE A 18 1.41 -10.48 -21.54
C ILE A 18 2.55 -10.32 -20.80
N ASP A 19 2.51 -10.77 -19.63
CA ASP A 19 3.54 -10.66 -18.85
C ASP A 19 4.78 -10.99 -19.39
N ASN A 20 4.93 -12.00 -20.00
CA ASN A 20 6.20 -12.35 -20.32
C ASN A 20 6.60 -11.77 -21.53
N ALA A 21 5.85 -11.78 -22.42
CA ALA A 21 6.29 -11.34 -23.67
C ALA A 21 6.68 -9.97 -23.56
N MET A 22 6.00 -9.23 -22.90
CA MET A 22 6.36 -8.01 -22.87
C MET A 22 6.95 -7.63 -21.74
N SER A 23 7.23 -8.49 -20.97
CA SER A 23 7.80 -8.16 -19.77
C SER A 23 8.88 -7.22 -20.02
N GLN A 24 9.44 -7.34 -21.13
CA GLN A 24 10.52 -6.49 -21.32
C GLN A 24 10.03 -5.11 -21.54
N ALA A 25 8.85 -4.92 -21.90
CA ALA A 25 8.46 -3.61 -22.24
C ALA A 25 7.42 -3.02 -21.40
N ILE A 26 6.96 -3.71 -20.46
CA ILE A 26 5.84 -3.22 -19.80
C ILE A 26 6.05 -2.48 -18.54
N MET A 27 7.22 -2.24 -18.14
CA MET A 27 7.44 -1.55 -16.90
C MET A 27 8.43 -0.43 -17.09
N ASP A 28 8.08 0.75 -16.68
CA ASP A 28 8.98 1.89 -16.69
C ASP A 28 9.62 1.96 -15.29
N PRO A 29 10.92 1.67 -15.18
CA PRO A 29 11.55 1.66 -13.87
C PRO A 29 11.51 2.99 -13.14
N ALA A 30 11.52 4.10 -13.87
CA ALA A 30 11.45 5.41 -13.25
C ALA A 30 10.10 5.62 -12.57
N GLU A 31 9.03 5.12 -13.20
CA GLU A 31 7.70 5.22 -12.62
C GLU A 31 7.59 4.36 -11.37
N VAL A 32 8.18 3.19 -11.40
CA VAL A 32 8.15 2.29 -10.24
C VAL A 32 8.93 2.91 -9.09
N ARG A 33 10.07 3.56 -9.38
CA ARG A 33 10.83 4.21 -8.34
C ARG A 33 10.05 5.37 -7.72
N ARG A 34 9.34 6.13 -8.54
CA ARG A 34 8.53 7.22 -8.02
C ARG A 34 7.43 6.69 -7.12
N PHE A 35 6.79 5.62 -7.54
CA PHE A 35 5.73 5.03 -6.73
C PHE A 35 6.28 4.50 -5.41
N ALA A 36 7.44 3.82 -5.45
CA ALA A 36 8.06 3.30 -4.23
C ALA A 36 8.37 4.43 -3.26
N ASP A 37 8.83 5.56 -3.79
CA ASP A 37 9.17 6.70 -2.96
C ASP A 37 7.91 7.32 -2.35
N GLU A 38 6.84 7.41 -3.13
CA GLU A 38 5.58 7.93 -2.63
C GLU A 38 4.98 7.00 -1.59
N LEU A 39 5.10 5.70 -1.80
CA LEU A 39 4.60 4.73 -0.83
C LEU A 39 5.36 4.86 0.49
N LYS A 40 6.67 5.06 0.41
CA LYS A 40 7.48 5.24 1.60
C LYS A 40 7.03 6.48 2.38
N ARG A 41 6.79 7.59 1.68
CA ARG A 41 6.34 8.81 2.32
C ARG A 41 4.96 8.64 2.91
N PHE A 42 4.08 7.99 2.18
CA PHE A 42 2.73 7.73 2.66
C PHE A 42 2.78 6.91 3.96
N ASN A 43 3.61 5.88 3.99
CA ASN A 43 3.74 5.04 5.18
C ASN A 43 4.29 5.84 6.36
N GLN A 44 5.23 6.74 6.10
CA GLN A 44 5.78 7.57 7.15
C GLN A 44 4.73 8.54 7.68
N ASP A 45 3.93 9.13 6.79
CA ASP A 45 2.86 10.04 7.19
C ASP A 45 1.82 9.32 8.04
N ILE A 46 1.44 8.12 7.65
CA ILE A 46 0.48 7.34 8.43
C ILE A 46 1.03 7.09 9.83
N ARG A 47 2.30 6.73 9.92
CA ARG A 47 2.92 6.45 11.21
C ARG A 47 2.92 7.70 12.09
N ASP A 48 3.29 8.83 11.53
CA ASP A 48 3.33 10.08 12.28
C ASP A 48 1.93 10.49 12.75
N ARG A 49 0.94 10.32 11.88
CA ARG A 49 -0.42 10.68 12.22
C ARG A 49 -1.02 9.72 13.24
N MET A 50 -0.61 8.46 13.21
CA MET A 50 -1.06 7.50 14.21
C MET A 50 -0.54 7.88 15.60
N VAL A 51 0.71 8.30 15.68
CA VAL A 51 1.29 8.73 16.96
C VAL A 51 0.51 9.92 17.50
N LEU A 52 0.25 10.90 16.63
CA LEU A 52 -0.46 12.10 17.04
C LEU A 52 -1.90 11.77 17.47
N LEU A 53 -2.56 10.92 16.70
CA LEU A 53 -3.94 10.58 16.98
C LEU A 53 -4.04 9.80 18.30
N HIS A 54 -3.09 8.92 18.55
CA HIS A 54 -3.06 8.14 19.79
C HIS A 54 -2.88 9.09 20.97
N ALA A 55 -2.01 10.08 20.83
CA ALA A 55 -1.79 11.05 21.91
C ALA A 55 -3.05 11.86 22.19
N ARG A 56 -3.76 12.25 21.12
CA ARG A 56 -4.99 13.00 21.29
C ARG A 56 -6.08 12.15 21.92
N PHE A 57 -6.13 10.88 21.55
CA PHE A 57 -7.10 9.98 22.14
C PHE A 57 -6.82 9.79 23.63
N SER A 58 -5.54 9.66 23.99
CA SER A 58 -5.15 9.53 25.40
C SER A 58 -5.59 10.76 26.20
N ALA A 59 -5.40 11.94 25.63
CA ALA A 59 -5.80 13.18 26.29
C ALA A 59 -7.32 13.27 26.45
N LEU A 60 -8.06 12.69 25.49
CA LEU A 60 -9.51 12.71 25.55
C LEU A 60 -10.03 11.95 26.78
N GLY A 61 -9.29 10.94 27.21
CA GLY A 61 -9.66 10.16 28.38
C GLY A 61 -9.70 10.97 29.67
N ASP A 62 -9.08 12.15 29.69
CA ASP A 62 -9.11 13.00 30.88
C ASP A 62 -10.51 13.60 31.09
N THR A 63 -11.28 13.74 30.03
CA THR A 63 -12.61 14.35 30.14
C THR A 63 -13.75 13.43 29.75
N TRP A 64 -13.44 12.27 29.19
CA TRP A 64 -14.47 11.33 28.77
C TRP A 64 -14.17 9.97 29.42
N GLN A 65 -14.87 9.64 30.46
CA GLN A 65 -14.56 8.48 31.28
C GLN A 65 -15.76 7.60 31.56
N ASP A 66 -16.62 7.37 30.62
CA ASP A 66 -17.76 6.51 30.83
C ASP A 66 -17.55 5.17 30.13
N GLN A 67 -18.57 4.32 30.19
CA GLN A 67 -18.50 3.00 29.66
C GLN A 67 -18.33 2.99 28.14
N GLU A 68 -18.91 3.96 27.48
CA GLU A 68 -18.82 4.05 26.04
C GLU A 68 -17.40 4.40 25.61
N HIS A 69 -16.70 5.19 26.43
CA HIS A 69 -15.31 5.49 26.16
C HIS A 69 -14.47 4.22 26.20
N ALA A 70 -14.70 3.37 27.21
CA ALA A 70 -13.95 2.14 27.35
C ALA A 70 -14.16 1.22 26.15
N LYS A 71 -15.41 1.15 25.69
CA LYS A 71 -15.74 0.32 24.54
C LYS A 71 -15.09 0.87 23.28
N PHE A 72 -15.17 2.19 23.10
CA PHE A 72 -14.54 2.81 21.94
C PHE A 72 -13.04 2.63 21.99
N ALA A 73 -12.44 2.73 23.16
CA ALA A 73 -10.99 2.58 23.31
C ALA A 73 -10.53 1.21 22.81
N ASP A 74 -11.27 0.14 23.12
CA ASP A 74 -10.91 -1.18 22.66
C ASP A 74 -10.96 -1.26 21.14
N GLU A 75 -12.00 -0.72 20.55
CA GLU A 75 -12.16 -0.76 19.11
C GLU A 75 -11.10 0.10 18.42
N PHE A 76 -10.80 1.24 19.00
CA PHE A 76 -9.81 2.16 18.44
C PHE A 76 -8.42 1.54 18.48
N GLN A 77 -8.08 0.89 19.60
CA GLN A 77 -6.78 0.23 19.72
C GLN A 77 -6.66 -0.89 18.68
N SER A 78 -7.74 -1.63 18.46
CA SER A 78 -7.76 -2.69 17.47
C SER A 78 -7.55 -2.11 16.06
N THR A 79 -8.18 -0.99 15.78
CA THR A 79 -8.02 -0.32 14.48
C THR A 79 -6.60 0.16 14.29
N LEU A 80 -5.99 0.71 15.33
CA LEU A 80 -4.61 1.17 15.23
C LEU A 80 -3.65 0.00 15.01
N ARG A 81 -3.91 -1.14 15.63
CA ARG A 81 -3.07 -2.31 15.40
C ARG A 81 -3.18 -2.80 13.96
N ALA A 82 -4.39 -2.79 13.41
CA ALA A 82 -4.59 -3.18 12.01
C ALA A 82 -3.87 -2.22 11.07
N LEU A 83 -3.91 -0.94 11.39
CA LEU A 83 -3.25 0.07 10.58
C LEU A 83 -1.72 -0.05 10.67
N SER A 84 -1.20 -0.36 11.87
CA SER A 84 0.23 -0.59 12.03
C SER A 84 0.68 -1.78 11.20
N LYS A 85 -0.13 -2.82 11.16
CA LYS A 85 0.19 -4.01 10.38
C LYS A 85 0.19 -3.66 8.90
N PHE A 86 -0.76 -2.84 8.46
CA PHE A 86 -0.80 -2.39 7.08
C PHE A 86 0.49 -1.65 6.72
N VAL A 87 0.91 -0.72 7.58
CA VAL A 87 2.12 0.07 7.32
C VAL A 87 3.35 -0.84 7.27
N GLU A 88 3.43 -1.80 8.19
CA GLU A 88 4.54 -2.72 8.22
C GLU A 88 4.62 -3.53 6.93
N THR A 89 3.49 -4.07 6.50
CA THR A 89 3.44 -4.84 5.28
C THR A 89 3.78 -3.97 4.07
N SER A 90 3.23 -2.77 4.05
CA SER A 90 3.46 -1.84 2.96
C SER A 90 4.93 -1.45 2.86
N ASN A 91 5.59 -1.29 4.01
CA ASN A 91 7.00 -0.96 4.00
C ASN A 91 7.86 -2.08 3.41
N HIS A 92 7.39 -3.33 3.48
CA HIS A 92 8.14 -4.43 2.87
C HIS A 92 8.04 -4.37 1.35
N HIS A 93 7.03 -3.71 0.81
CA HIS A 93 6.87 -3.60 -0.62
C HIS A 93 7.88 -2.61 -1.22
N VAL A 94 8.34 -1.64 -0.45
CA VAL A 94 9.24 -0.61 -0.98
C VAL A 94 10.54 -1.20 -1.51
N PRO A 95 11.29 -2.00 -0.73
CA PRO A 95 12.52 -2.58 -1.27
C PRO A 95 12.25 -3.58 -2.41
N PHE A 96 11.10 -4.26 -2.36
CA PHE A 96 10.76 -5.15 -3.45
C PHE A 96 10.60 -4.36 -4.76
N LEU A 97 9.90 -3.24 -4.71
CA LEU A 97 9.71 -2.41 -5.89
C LEU A 97 11.02 -1.83 -6.40
N LEU A 98 11.87 -1.42 -5.48
CA LEU A 98 13.16 -0.86 -5.86
C LEU A 98 14.07 -1.90 -6.52
N ARG A 99 14.04 -3.13 -6.00
CA ARG A 99 14.82 -4.20 -6.61
C ARG A 99 14.30 -4.53 -8.01
N LYS A 100 12.98 -4.50 -8.17
CA LYS A 100 12.39 -4.78 -9.45
C LYS A 100 12.79 -3.71 -10.47
N ALA A 101 12.73 -2.45 -10.05
CA ALA A 101 13.12 -1.35 -10.93
C ALA A 101 14.58 -1.48 -11.31
N ARG A 102 15.43 -1.86 -10.36
CA ARG A 102 16.84 -2.00 -10.64
C ARG A 102 17.11 -3.10 -11.64
N ARG A 103 16.42 -4.22 -11.53
CA ARG A 103 16.59 -5.31 -12.46
C ARG A 103 16.23 -4.89 -13.89
N ILE A 104 15.17 -4.10 -14.02
CA ILE A 104 14.76 -3.63 -15.34
C ILE A 104 15.78 -2.63 -15.89
N GLU A 105 16.28 -1.76 -15.03
CA GLU A 105 17.29 -0.78 -15.44
C GLU A 105 18.56 -1.51 -15.91
N ASP A 106 18.96 -2.54 -15.19
CA ASP A 106 20.13 -3.31 -15.55
C ASP A 106 19.92 -4.02 -16.88
N TYR A 107 18.73 -4.57 -17.08
CA TYR A 107 18.41 -5.23 -18.33
C TYR A 107 18.47 -4.24 -19.48
N LEU A 108 17.90 -3.07 -19.32
CA LEU A 108 17.91 -2.07 -20.38
C LEU A 108 19.31 -1.56 -20.65
N ALA A 109 20.13 -1.48 -19.64
CA ALA A 109 21.49 -0.99 -19.81
C ALA A 109 22.36 -1.97 -20.57
N GLN A 110 22.01 -3.24 -20.59
CA GLN A 110 22.79 -4.23 -21.29
C GLN A 110 22.57 -4.21 -22.78
N LYS A 111 21.63 -3.46 -23.25
CA LYS A 111 21.39 -3.38 -24.67
C LYS A 111 22.32 -2.39 -25.30
#